data_94a6e9e1f7f5b6167c8f212566ab9016
#
_entry.id   94a6e9e1f7f5b6167c8f212566ab9016
#
_cell.length_a   1.000
_cell.length_b   1.000
_cell.length_c   1.000
_cell.angle_alpha   90.00
_cell.angle_beta   90.00
_cell.angle_gamma   90.00
#
_symmetry.space_group_name_H-M   'P 1'
#
loop_
_entity.id
_entity.type
_entity.pdbx_description
1 polymer ?
#
loop_
_entity_poly.entity_id
_entity_poly.type
_entity_poly.pdbx_seq_one_letter_code
_entity_poly.pdbx_strand_id
1 'polypeptide(L)'
;MPHCPICGEVISSQSVDEIVADVMTLEEGTKFMVLAPVVTDKKGTHDKAFEDARKNGYVRVRVDDTVYDIDERPELDKNKKHTIEIVVDRLVMHGDEMRTRLTDSIETALKLAEGIVNVLVLRDSGEEIMTFSQNYACKTHGISIGELTPKMFSFNSPFGACEACGGLGESFVISPERIMPDKNLSLFNGGIMVNGFKSIEAGSYTGDMFNALGRHYGFDIHTPFKDYSDEAMFVLLHGNLKGKRRVVGEPRFEGVLAIIKRRYDMTVNSPEQREYYEDFMENIPCPTCGGKRLKHESLAVTVGGRNIDEICHMSITELRSFMNALSLTPKEEAIAKEIRKE
;
A
#
# COMPACT_ATOMS: atom_id res chain seq x y z
N MET A 1 1.73 4.17 -20.14
CA MET A 1 2.62 3.09 -19.67
C MET A 1 2.53 3.00 -18.15
N PRO A 2 2.25 1.85 -17.57
CA PRO A 2 2.25 1.66 -16.14
C PRO A 2 3.68 1.53 -15.59
N HIS A 3 3.91 2.07 -14.41
CA HIS A 3 5.18 2.04 -13.69
C HIS A 3 4.97 1.48 -12.29
N CYS A 4 6.01 0.96 -11.70
CA CYS A 4 5.99 0.58 -10.29
C CYS A 4 5.89 1.85 -9.42
N PRO A 5 4.90 1.96 -8.52
CA PRO A 5 4.77 3.14 -7.67
C PRO A 5 5.91 3.34 -6.66
N ILE A 6 6.77 2.32 -6.46
CA ILE A 6 7.90 2.38 -5.53
C ILE A 6 9.20 2.73 -6.26
N CYS A 7 9.60 1.95 -7.31
CA CYS A 7 10.89 2.16 -7.99
C CYS A 7 10.79 2.94 -9.29
N GLY A 8 9.58 3.21 -9.80
CA GLY A 8 9.39 3.92 -11.07
C GLY A 8 9.71 3.12 -12.34
N GLU A 9 10.14 1.86 -12.22
CA GLU A 9 10.39 1.00 -13.39
C GLU A 9 9.11 0.78 -14.19
N VAL A 10 9.24 0.73 -15.51
CA VAL A 10 8.13 0.36 -16.41
C VAL A 10 7.74 -1.08 -16.14
N ILE A 11 6.46 -1.31 -15.91
CA ILE A 11 5.91 -2.64 -15.73
C ILE A 11 5.06 -3.00 -16.95
N SER A 12 5.27 -4.20 -17.49
CA SER A 12 4.53 -4.73 -18.63
C SER A 12 3.70 -5.93 -18.20
N SER A 13 2.58 -6.12 -18.87
CA SER A 13 1.84 -7.39 -18.83
C SER A 13 2.27 -8.20 -20.05
N GLN A 14 2.31 -9.52 -19.90
CA GLN A 14 2.57 -10.45 -20.98
C GLN A 14 1.32 -11.29 -21.25
N SER A 15 0.96 -11.46 -22.50
CA SER A 15 -0.06 -12.43 -22.88
C SER A 15 0.45 -13.86 -22.69
N VAL A 16 -0.47 -14.82 -22.58
CA VAL A 16 -0.08 -16.25 -22.49
C VAL A 16 0.80 -16.65 -23.68
N ASP A 17 0.48 -16.19 -24.88
CA ASP A 17 1.25 -16.49 -26.08
C ASP A 17 2.68 -15.95 -26.02
N GLU A 18 2.87 -14.73 -25.47
CA GLU A 18 4.20 -14.14 -25.25
C GLU A 18 4.99 -14.91 -24.20
N ILE A 19 4.36 -15.30 -23.08
CA ILE A 19 5.00 -16.12 -22.05
C ILE A 19 5.42 -17.47 -22.62
N VAL A 20 4.52 -18.14 -23.36
CA VAL A 20 4.83 -19.40 -24.03
C VAL A 20 5.98 -19.24 -25.02
N ALA A 21 5.97 -18.17 -25.83
CA ALA A 21 7.03 -17.89 -26.78
C ALA A 21 8.39 -17.71 -26.09
N ASP A 22 8.42 -16.97 -24.97
CA ASP A 22 9.64 -16.76 -24.18
C ASP A 22 10.16 -18.09 -23.59
N VAL A 23 9.28 -18.92 -23.02
CA VAL A 23 9.67 -20.23 -22.47
C VAL A 23 10.15 -21.18 -23.58
N MET A 24 9.55 -21.12 -24.75
CA MET A 24 9.96 -21.93 -25.93
C MET A 24 11.34 -21.57 -26.50
N THR A 25 11.96 -20.46 -26.03
CA THR A 25 13.36 -20.13 -26.37
C THR A 25 14.39 -20.98 -25.61
N LEU A 26 13.98 -21.77 -24.62
CA LEU A 26 14.86 -22.66 -23.88
C LEU A 26 15.44 -23.74 -24.82
N GLU A 27 16.68 -24.14 -24.55
CA GLU A 27 17.37 -25.16 -25.33
C GLU A 27 16.67 -26.53 -25.27
N GLU A 28 16.72 -27.27 -26.34
CA GLU A 28 16.19 -28.64 -26.44
C GLU A 28 16.77 -29.53 -25.33
N GLY A 29 15.92 -30.32 -24.66
CA GLY A 29 16.30 -31.15 -23.53
C GLY A 29 16.35 -30.46 -22.17
N THR A 30 16.16 -29.16 -22.11
CA THR A 30 16.15 -28.42 -20.85
C THR A 30 14.96 -28.87 -19.97
N LYS A 31 15.24 -29.23 -18.73
CA LYS A 31 14.20 -29.55 -17.72
C LYS A 31 13.74 -28.31 -17.01
N PHE A 32 12.43 -28.16 -16.84
CA PHE A 32 11.87 -27.03 -16.10
C PHE A 32 10.54 -27.38 -15.43
N MET A 33 10.13 -26.54 -14.48
CA MET A 33 8.86 -26.67 -13.77
C MET A 33 8.04 -25.39 -13.95
N VAL A 34 6.74 -25.55 -14.18
CA VAL A 34 5.78 -24.44 -14.16
C VAL A 34 5.22 -24.33 -12.75
N LEU A 35 5.43 -23.21 -12.11
CA LEU A 35 5.11 -22.94 -10.72
C LEU A 35 4.07 -21.82 -10.59
N ALA A 36 3.11 -22.00 -9.70
CA ALA A 36 2.14 -20.98 -9.32
C ALA A 36 2.47 -20.42 -7.92
N PRO A 37 2.99 -19.18 -7.79
CA PRO A 37 3.31 -18.58 -6.50
C PRO A 37 2.03 -18.11 -5.77
N VAL A 38 1.50 -18.94 -4.88
CA VAL A 38 0.25 -18.67 -4.13
C VAL A 38 0.49 -17.90 -2.83
N VAL A 39 1.71 -17.95 -2.29
CA VAL A 39 2.15 -17.16 -1.14
C VAL A 39 3.55 -16.64 -1.44
N THR A 40 3.76 -15.31 -1.31
CA THR A 40 5.06 -14.68 -1.53
C THR A 40 5.42 -13.82 -0.34
N ASP A 41 6.53 -14.17 0.35
CA ASP A 41 7.15 -13.41 1.47
C ASP A 41 6.15 -13.01 2.57
N LYS A 42 5.23 -13.93 2.95
CA LYS A 42 4.20 -13.70 3.98
C LYS A 42 4.45 -14.57 5.22
N LYS A 43 4.22 -13.99 6.41
CA LYS A 43 4.28 -14.72 7.68
C LYS A 43 3.03 -15.58 7.85
N GLY A 44 3.21 -16.77 8.41
CA GLY A 44 2.11 -17.70 8.72
C GLY A 44 2.46 -19.15 8.43
N THR A 45 1.61 -20.07 8.88
CA THR A 45 1.71 -21.51 8.56
C THR A 45 1.11 -21.86 7.20
N HIS A 46 0.25 -20.98 6.67
CA HIS A 46 -0.38 -21.10 5.34
C HIS A 46 -1.08 -22.43 5.06
N ASP A 47 -1.60 -23.11 6.09
CA ASP A 47 -2.25 -24.42 5.99
C ASP A 47 -3.35 -24.47 4.94
N LYS A 48 -4.14 -23.38 4.83
CA LYS A 48 -5.20 -23.26 3.82
C LYS A 48 -4.65 -23.37 2.39
N ALA A 49 -3.50 -22.78 2.08
CA ALA A 49 -2.92 -22.84 0.73
C ALA A 49 -2.55 -24.29 0.36
N PHE A 50 -2.03 -25.05 1.31
CA PHE A 50 -1.72 -26.47 1.09
C PHE A 50 -2.98 -27.33 0.97
N GLU A 51 -4.01 -27.07 1.81
CA GLU A 51 -5.27 -27.79 1.72
C GLU A 51 -5.97 -27.54 0.37
N ASP A 52 -5.98 -26.29 -0.10
CA ASP A 52 -6.59 -25.93 -1.38
C ASP A 52 -5.80 -26.57 -2.55
N ALA A 53 -4.47 -26.57 -2.49
CA ALA A 53 -3.64 -27.26 -3.48
C ALA A 53 -3.93 -28.77 -3.52
N ARG A 54 -4.03 -29.42 -2.35
CA ARG A 54 -4.35 -30.84 -2.24
C ARG A 54 -5.74 -31.17 -2.78
N LYS A 55 -6.75 -30.36 -2.42
CA LYS A 55 -8.14 -30.53 -2.93
C LYS A 55 -8.23 -30.43 -4.44
N ASN A 56 -7.38 -29.59 -5.04
CA ASN A 56 -7.30 -29.43 -6.50
C ASN A 56 -6.40 -30.47 -7.18
N GLY A 57 -5.89 -31.46 -6.44
CA GLY A 57 -5.16 -32.60 -6.99
C GLY A 57 -3.67 -32.38 -7.26
N TYR A 58 -3.10 -31.27 -6.75
CA TYR A 58 -1.66 -31.04 -6.84
C TYR A 58 -0.92 -31.90 -5.83
N VAL A 59 0.16 -32.52 -6.28
CA VAL A 59 0.95 -33.47 -5.48
C VAL A 59 2.26 -32.88 -4.97
N ARG A 60 2.72 -31.75 -5.51
CA ARG A 60 3.99 -31.13 -5.15
C ARG A 60 3.87 -29.63 -4.96
N VAL A 61 4.66 -29.14 -4.00
CA VAL A 61 4.81 -27.72 -3.69
C VAL A 61 6.29 -27.38 -3.55
N ARG A 62 6.67 -26.16 -3.90
CA ARG A 62 7.98 -25.59 -3.60
C ARG A 62 7.81 -24.62 -2.44
N VAL A 63 8.53 -24.85 -1.36
CA VAL A 63 8.49 -24.03 -0.14
C VAL A 63 9.90 -23.54 0.15
N ASP A 64 10.09 -22.23 0.22
CA ASP A 64 11.35 -21.58 0.52
C ASP A 64 12.50 -22.22 -0.28
N ASP A 65 12.32 -22.27 -1.61
CA ASP A 65 13.25 -22.79 -2.63
C ASP A 65 13.45 -24.31 -2.66
N THR A 66 12.71 -25.08 -1.85
CA THR A 66 12.82 -26.55 -1.84
C THR A 66 11.50 -27.20 -2.26
N VAL A 67 11.58 -28.19 -3.16
CA VAL A 67 10.40 -28.94 -3.64
C VAL A 67 10.10 -30.09 -2.70
N TYR A 68 8.86 -30.19 -2.26
CA TYR A 68 8.33 -31.25 -1.38
C TYR A 68 7.13 -31.93 -2.02
N ASP A 69 6.90 -33.18 -1.66
CA ASP A 69 5.58 -33.76 -1.80
C ASP A 69 4.62 -33.04 -0.83
N ILE A 70 3.39 -32.79 -1.28
CA ILE A 70 2.45 -31.99 -0.48
C ILE A 70 2.11 -32.64 0.86
N ASP A 71 2.17 -33.96 0.94
CA ASP A 71 1.92 -34.73 2.15
C ASP A 71 3.15 -34.81 3.09
N GLU A 72 4.36 -34.52 2.58
CA GLU A 72 5.64 -34.53 3.29
C GLU A 72 6.21 -33.13 3.52
N ARG A 73 5.38 -32.09 3.35
CA ARG A 73 5.80 -30.72 3.53
C ARG A 73 6.30 -30.43 4.96
N PRO A 74 7.28 -29.52 5.15
CA PRO A 74 7.72 -29.13 6.48
C PRO A 74 6.63 -28.30 7.20
N GLU A 75 6.62 -28.37 8.53
CA GLU A 75 5.85 -27.43 9.36
C GLU A 75 6.48 -26.05 9.28
N LEU A 76 5.67 -25.03 8.97
CA LEU A 76 6.13 -23.66 8.79
C LEU A 76 6.05 -22.86 10.10
N ASP A 77 7.08 -22.06 10.36
CA ASP A 77 7.11 -21.13 11.51
C ASP A 77 6.23 -19.92 11.23
N LYS A 78 5.17 -19.76 12.02
CA LYS A 78 4.22 -18.64 11.90
C LYS A 78 4.85 -17.24 11.98
N ASN A 79 6.05 -17.09 12.53
CA ASN A 79 6.74 -15.82 12.71
C ASN A 79 7.72 -15.52 11.58
N LYS A 80 8.05 -16.51 10.75
CA LYS A 80 8.90 -16.34 9.57
C LYS A 80 8.07 -16.08 8.34
N LYS A 81 8.68 -15.42 7.38
CA LYS A 81 8.12 -15.21 6.05
C LYS A 81 8.42 -16.44 5.21
N HIS A 82 7.42 -16.87 4.46
CA HIS A 82 7.51 -18.04 3.59
C HIS A 82 7.03 -17.69 2.18
N THR A 83 7.61 -18.39 1.21
CA THR A 83 7.16 -18.38 -0.19
C THR A 83 6.71 -19.79 -0.53
N ILE A 84 5.47 -19.93 -1.03
CA ILE A 84 4.85 -21.21 -1.40
C ILE A 84 4.41 -21.13 -2.84
N GLU A 85 4.90 -22.07 -3.66
CA GLU A 85 4.59 -22.21 -5.05
C GLU A 85 4.03 -23.62 -5.32
N ILE A 86 2.91 -23.69 -6.02
CA ILE A 86 2.34 -24.98 -6.44
C ILE A 86 3.07 -25.42 -7.72
N VAL A 87 3.58 -26.65 -7.75
CA VAL A 87 4.15 -27.23 -8.95
C VAL A 87 3.00 -27.70 -9.85
N VAL A 88 2.72 -26.92 -10.89
CA VAL A 88 1.62 -27.20 -11.84
C VAL A 88 2.03 -28.29 -12.81
N ASP A 89 3.23 -28.19 -13.40
CA ASP A 89 3.76 -29.20 -14.32
C ASP A 89 5.29 -29.26 -14.26
N ARG A 90 5.83 -30.42 -14.72
CA ARG A 90 7.26 -30.69 -14.88
C ARG A 90 7.51 -31.15 -16.30
N LEU A 91 8.26 -30.36 -17.02
CA LEU A 91 8.42 -30.49 -18.45
C LEU A 91 9.89 -30.61 -18.85
N VAL A 92 10.11 -31.19 -20.01
CA VAL A 92 11.40 -31.19 -20.68
C VAL A 92 11.17 -30.53 -22.04
N MET A 93 12.01 -29.60 -22.45
CA MET A 93 11.87 -28.92 -23.73
C MET A 93 12.01 -29.91 -24.89
N HIS A 94 10.96 -30.04 -25.72
CA HIS A 94 10.88 -30.91 -26.89
C HIS A 94 10.11 -30.21 -28.03
N GLY A 95 10.76 -29.25 -28.68
CA GLY A 95 10.23 -28.59 -29.87
C GLY A 95 8.79 -28.12 -29.77
N ASP A 96 8.13 -27.96 -30.91
CA ASP A 96 6.76 -27.41 -30.97
C ASP A 96 5.67 -28.33 -30.43
N GLU A 97 5.93 -29.63 -30.32
CA GLU A 97 4.93 -30.62 -29.87
C GLU A 97 4.44 -30.39 -28.45
N MET A 98 5.27 -29.78 -27.59
CA MET A 98 4.91 -29.47 -26.20
C MET A 98 4.15 -28.16 -26.06
N ARG A 99 4.03 -27.32 -27.08
CA ARG A 99 3.46 -25.97 -26.99
C ARG A 99 2.06 -25.95 -26.36
N THR A 100 1.18 -26.87 -26.80
CA THR A 100 -0.19 -26.95 -26.24
C THR A 100 -0.16 -27.28 -24.77
N ARG A 101 0.62 -28.28 -24.34
CA ARG A 101 0.73 -28.67 -22.94
C ARG A 101 1.34 -27.54 -22.09
N LEU A 102 2.35 -26.83 -22.59
CA LEU A 102 2.96 -25.69 -21.95
C LEU A 102 1.94 -24.55 -21.78
N THR A 103 1.13 -24.27 -22.83
CA THR A 103 0.07 -23.26 -22.76
C THR A 103 -0.93 -23.59 -21.65
N ASP A 104 -1.46 -24.81 -21.61
CA ASP A 104 -2.41 -25.26 -20.59
C ASP A 104 -1.83 -25.15 -19.17
N SER A 105 -0.54 -25.50 -19.00
CA SER A 105 0.15 -25.42 -17.71
C SER A 105 0.36 -23.98 -17.27
N ILE A 106 0.72 -23.08 -18.19
CA ILE A 106 0.89 -21.63 -17.91
C ILE A 106 -0.46 -21.00 -17.57
N GLU A 107 -1.52 -21.26 -18.34
CA GLU A 107 -2.87 -20.76 -18.04
C GLU A 107 -3.36 -21.22 -16.65
N THR A 108 -3.12 -22.48 -16.32
CA THR A 108 -3.45 -23.05 -15.02
C THR A 108 -2.68 -22.34 -13.88
N ALA A 109 -1.37 -22.15 -14.07
CA ALA A 109 -0.54 -21.45 -13.06
C ALA A 109 -0.97 -20.00 -12.87
N LEU A 110 -1.21 -19.27 -13.98
CA LEU A 110 -1.70 -17.89 -13.96
C LEU A 110 -3.05 -17.74 -13.23
N LYS A 111 -3.95 -18.70 -13.45
CA LYS A 111 -5.25 -18.73 -12.77
C LYS A 111 -5.13 -18.99 -11.27
N LEU A 112 -4.22 -19.87 -10.85
CA LEU A 112 -3.98 -20.20 -9.44
C LEU A 112 -3.31 -19.05 -8.66
N ALA A 113 -2.37 -18.36 -9.31
CA ALA A 113 -1.56 -17.31 -8.69
C ALA A 113 -1.95 -15.91 -9.17
N GLU A 114 -3.24 -15.69 -9.49
CA GLU A 114 -3.80 -14.37 -9.80
C GLU A 114 -3.01 -13.60 -10.87
N GLY A 115 -2.56 -14.31 -11.91
CA GLY A 115 -1.89 -13.72 -13.06
C GLY A 115 -0.36 -13.73 -13.01
N ILE A 116 0.25 -14.45 -12.06
CA ILE A 116 1.71 -14.63 -11.98
C ILE A 116 2.06 -16.09 -12.22
N VAL A 117 3.13 -16.36 -12.96
CA VAL A 117 3.70 -17.69 -13.15
C VAL A 117 5.22 -17.64 -13.07
N ASN A 118 5.81 -18.59 -12.36
CA ASN A 118 7.25 -18.81 -12.33
C ASN A 118 7.60 -20.07 -13.14
N VAL A 119 8.65 -19.97 -13.95
CA VAL A 119 9.25 -21.11 -14.64
C VAL A 119 10.62 -21.37 -14.04
N LEU A 120 10.75 -22.45 -13.29
CA LEU A 120 12.00 -22.87 -12.68
C LEU A 120 12.77 -23.75 -13.67
N VAL A 121 13.85 -23.23 -14.24
CA VAL A 121 14.72 -23.91 -15.18
C VAL A 121 15.83 -24.61 -14.42
N LEU A 122 16.00 -25.91 -14.66
CA LEU A 122 17.00 -26.74 -14.03
C LEU A 122 18.21 -26.89 -14.99
N ARG A 123 19.34 -26.25 -14.68
CA ARG A 123 20.58 -26.31 -15.43
C ARG A 123 21.64 -27.05 -14.64
N ASP A 124 22.66 -27.57 -15.30
CA ASP A 124 23.83 -28.16 -14.63
C ASP A 124 24.58 -27.13 -13.74
N SER A 125 24.46 -25.85 -14.05
CA SER A 125 25.04 -24.74 -13.29
C SER A 125 24.19 -24.30 -12.09
N GLY A 126 22.98 -24.80 -11.91
CA GLY A 126 22.05 -24.44 -10.85
C GLY A 126 20.63 -24.18 -11.35
N GLU A 127 19.78 -23.70 -10.45
CA GLU A 127 18.40 -23.34 -10.73
C GLU A 127 18.28 -21.87 -11.17
N GLU A 128 17.46 -21.60 -12.18
CA GLU A 128 17.15 -20.26 -12.67
C GLU A 128 15.64 -20.08 -12.69
N ILE A 129 15.12 -18.97 -12.13
CA ILE A 129 13.69 -18.66 -12.13
C ILE A 129 13.41 -17.55 -13.13
N MET A 130 12.51 -17.84 -14.08
CA MET A 130 11.91 -16.87 -14.97
C MET A 130 10.52 -16.53 -14.44
N THR A 131 10.29 -15.28 -14.05
CA THR A 131 8.98 -14.80 -13.57
C THR A 131 8.26 -14.04 -14.66
N PHE A 132 7.02 -14.43 -14.93
CA PHE A 132 6.13 -13.81 -15.89
C PHE A 132 4.85 -13.36 -15.22
N SER A 133 4.20 -12.33 -15.76
CA SER A 133 2.92 -11.83 -15.24
C SER A 133 2.00 -11.38 -16.36
N GLN A 134 0.75 -11.80 -16.29
CA GLN A 134 -0.35 -11.23 -17.09
C GLN A 134 -0.78 -9.86 -16.57
N ASN A 135 -0.54 -9.58 -15.29
CA ASN A 135 -0.80 -8.30 -14.69
C ASN A 135 0.43 -7.40 -14.83
N TYR A 136 0.22 -6.11 -14.80
CA TYR A 136 1.32 -5.16 -14.71
C TYR A 136 2.01 -5.29 -13.34
N ALA A 137 3.02 -6.13 -13.25
CA ALA A 137 3.70 -6.44 -11.99
C ALA A 137 5.17 -6.01 -11.99
N CYS A 138 5.61 -5.45 -10.87
CA CYS A 138 7.02 -5.16 -10.62
C CYS A 138 7.71 -6.41 -10.05
N LYS A 139 8.73 -6.90 -10.76
CA LYS A 139 9.51 -8.09 -10.34
C LYS A 139 10.24 -7.87 -9.01
N THR A 140 10.68 -6.64 -8.75
CA THR A 140 11.47 -6.27 -7.55
C THR A 140 10.60 -6.11 -6.31
N HIS A 141 9.39 -5.54 -6.45
CA HIS A 141 8.55 -5.19 -5.29
C HIS A 141 7.31 -6.07 -5.14
N GLY A 142 7.04 -6.97 -6.10
CA GLY A 142 5.86 -7.83 -6.05
C GLY A 142 4.52 -7.08 -6.12
N ILE A 143 4.55 -5.78 -6.48
CA ILE A 143 3.34 -4.98 -6.64
C ILE A 143 2.77 -5.26 -8.01
N SER A 144 1.50 -5.66 -8.04
CA SER A 144 0.74 -5.87 -9.27
C SER A 144 -0.30 -4.76 -9.42
N ILE A 145 -0.28 -4.07 -10.56
CA ILE A 145 -1.38 -3.22 -11.01
C ILE A 145 -2.28 -4.12 -11.83
N GLY A 146 -3.51 -4.32 -11.39
CA GLY A 146 -4.49 -5.13 -12.12
C GLY A 146 -4.79 -4.60 -13.52
N GLU A 147 -5.86 -5.08 -14.14
CA GLU A 147 -6.28 -4.61 -15.45
C GLU A 147 -6.51 -3.09 -15.46
N LEU A 148 -5.92 -2.39 -16.45
CA LEU A 148 -6.07 -0.95 -16.62
C LEU A 148 -7.48 -0.63 -17.12
N THR A 149 -8.39 -0.33 -16.20
CA THR A 149 -9.77 0.07 -16.51
C THR A 149 -9.97 1.57 -16.28
N PRO A 150 -10.90 2.23 -16.99
CA PRO A 150 -11.21 3.63 -16.74
C PRO A 150 -11.59 3.94 -15.30
N LYS A 151 -12.17 2.98 -14.58
CA LYS A 151 -12.59 3.12 -13.18
C LYS A 151 -11.40 3.38 -12.23
N MET A 152 -10.21 2.89 -12.56
CA MET A 152 -9.03 3.10 -11.72
C MET A 152 -8.48 4.53 -11.82
N PHE A 153 -8.90 5.32 -12.80
CA PHE A 153 -8.52 6.72 -12.96
C PHE A 153 -9.61 7.69 -12.44
N SER A 154 -10.65 7.17 -11.82
CA SER A 154 -11.73 7.97 -11.24
C SER A 154 -11.59 8.04 -9.72
N PHE A 155 -11.47 9.26 -9.18
CA PHE A 155 -11.47 9.50 -7.74
C PHE A 155 -12.85 9.28 -7.09
N ASN A 156 -13.91 9.14 -7.88
CA ASN A 156 -15.26 8.80 -7.43
C ASN A 156 -15.56 7.29 -7.49
N SER A 157 -14.56 6.48 -7.79
CA SER A 157 -14.65 5.03 -7.84
C SER A 157 -13.76 4.40 -6.78
N PRO A 158 -14.22 3.39 -6.02
CA PRO A 158 -13.38 2.71 -5.01
C PRO A 158 -12.15 2.01 -5.62
N PHE A 159 -12.15 1.78 -6.93
CA PHE A 159 -11.01 1.22 -7.65
C PHE A 159 -9.87 2.22 -7.81
N GLY A 160 -10.18 3.52 -8.00
CA GLY A 160 -9.18 4.57 -8.23
C GLY A 160 -8.98 5.53 -7.06
N ALA A 161 -10.01 5.73 -6.23
CA ALA A 161 -9.99 6.67 -5.12
C ALA A 161 -8.89 6.32 -4.09
N CYS A 162 -8.18 7.31 -3.62
CA CYS A 162 -7.28 7.16 -2.48
C CYS A 162 -8.05 6.63 -1.26
N GLU A 163 -7.61 5.51 -0.70
CA GLU A 163 -8.32 4.85 0.40
C GLU A 163 -8.36 5.69 1.68
N ALA A 164 -7.33 6.50 1.91
CA ALA A 164 -7.23 7.32 3.12
C ALA A 164 -8.24 8.48 3.13
N CYS A 165 -8.51 9.11 1.98
CA CYS A 165 -9.44 10.24 1.90
C CYS A 165 -10.72 9.94 1.09
N GLY A 166 -10.91 8.70 0.63
CA GLY A 166 -12.08 8.33 -0.18
C GLY A 166 -12.19 9.11 -1.50
N GLY A 167 -11.08 9.62 -2.05
CA GLY A 167 -11.07 10.43 -3.28
C GLY A 167 -11.31 11.92 -3.06
N LEU A 168 -11.41 12.40 -1.81
CA LEU A 168 -11.61 13.83 -1.50
C LEU A 168 -10.34 14.66 -1.77
N GLY A 169 -9.16 14.08 -1.63
CA GLY A 169 -7.88 14.79 -1.77
C GLY A 169 -7.46 15.52 -0.50
N GLU A 170 -8.35 15.63 0.47
CA GLU A 170 -8.16 16.36 1.71
C GLU A 170 -8.41 15.45 2.91
N SER A 171 -7.80 15.80 4.04
CA SER A 171 -8.05 15.18 5.33
C SER A 171 -8.44 16.25 6.33
N PHE A 172 -9.53 16.00 7.04
CA PHE A 172 -10.02 16.87 8.09
C PHE A 172 -9.36 16.47 9.40
N VAL A 173 -8.41 17.26 9.84
CA VAL A 173 -7.56 16.96 11.01
C VAL A 173 -7.69 18.02 12.08
N ILE A 174 -7.45 17.64 13.34
CA ILE A 174 -7.43 18.59 14.45
C ILE A 174 -6.18 19.44 14.34
N SER A 175 -6.37 20.77 14.31
CA SER A 175 -5.29 21.75 14.24
C SER A 175 -4.71 22.03 15.62
N PRO A 176 -3.40 21.78 15.85
CA PRO A 176 -2.74 22.19 17.08
C PRO A 176 -2.89 23.70 17.38
N GLU A 177 -2.84 24.52 16.33
CA GLU A 177 -2.96 25.98 16.42
C GLU A 177 -4.36 26.41 16.89
N ARG A 178 -5.40 25.71 16.44
CA ARG A 178 -6.78 26.01 16.84
C ARG A 178 -7.10 25.54 18.27
N ILE A 179 -6.51 24.42 18.70
CA ILE A 179 -6.70 23.93 20.07
C ILE A 179 -5.84 24.66 21.09
N MET A 180 -4.69 25.24 20.68
CA MET A 180 -3.74 25.99 21.49
C MET A 180 -3.38 27.33 20.85
N PRO A 181 -4.31 28.30 20.78
CA PRO A 181 -4.11 29.56 20.04
C PRO A 181 -3.12 30.49 20.71
N ASP A 182 -2.93 30.40 22.01
CA ASP A 182 -1.99 31.24 22.79
C ASP A 182 -0.95 30.36 23.52
N LYS A 183 0.26 30.37 23.02
CA LYS A 183 1.39 29.64 23.61
C LYS A 183 1.93 30.24 24.89
N ASN A 184 1.48 31.44 25.31
CA ASN A 184 1.81 32.00 26.61
C ASN A 184 0.98 31.38 27.74
N LEU A 185 -0.12 30.71 27.42
CA LEU A 185 -0.92 29.97 28.37
C LEU A 185 -0.30 28.63 28.72
N SER A 186 -0.67 28.10 29.88
CA SER A 186 -0.32 26.76 30.35
C SER A 186 -1.55 25.85 30.38
N LEU A 187 -1.35 24.57 30.67
CA LEU A 187 -2.46 23.63 30.90
C LEU A 187 -3.38 24.12 32.04
N PHE A 188 -2.81 24.63 33.11
CA PHE A 188 -3.56 25.19 34.26
C PHE A 188 -4.39 26.42 33.88
N ASN A 189 -3.83 27.30 33.06
CA ASN A 189 -4.49 28.56 32.63
C ASN A 189 -5.41 28.35 31.40
N GLY A 190 -5.80 27.11 31.08
CA GLY A 190 -6.75 26.82 30.01
C GLY A 190 -6.16 26.97 28.60
N GLY A 191 -4.88 26.77 28.42
CA GLY A 191 -4.20 26.94 27.14
C GLY A 191 -4.65 25.95 26.06
N ILE A 192 -5.36 24.86 26.42
CA ILE A 192 -6.07 24.00 25.48
C ILE A 192 -7.56 24.31 25.50
N MET A 193 -8.09 24.84 24.41
CA MET A 193 -9.45 25.37 24.30
C MET A 193 -10.55 24.30 24.24
N VAL A 194 -10.20 23.02 24.20
CA VAL A 194 -11.14 21.89 24.04
C VAL A 194 -11.68 21.46 25.42
N ASN A 195 -12.98 21.17 25.49
CA ASN A 195 -13.64 20.68 26.71
C ASN A 195 -12.92 19.45 27.27
N GLY A 196 -12.75 19.47 28.63
CA GLY A 196 -11.98 18.47 29.35
C GLY A 196 -10.47 18.74 29.43
N PHE A 197 -10.00 19.84 28.77
CA PHE A 197 -8.64 20.37 28.90
C PHE A 197 -8.61 21.87 29.28
N LYS A 198 -9.75 22.56 29.25
CA LYS A 198 -9.86 24.02 29.55
C LYS A 198 -9.53 24.38 31.00
N SER A 199 -9.63 23.44 31.92
CA SER A 199 -9.37 23.67 33.34
C SER A 199 -8.72 22.42 33.90
N ILE A 200 -7.39 22.41 33.95
CA ILE A 200 -6.60 21.33 34.53
C ILE A 200 -6.08 21.79 35.88
N GLU A 201 -6.67 21.24 36.95
CA GLU A 201 -6.33 21.58 38.31
C GLU A 201 -5.33 20.60 38.91
N ALA A 202 -4.47 21.10 39.79
CA ALA A 202 -3.59 20.23 40.58
C ALA A 202 -4.44 19.33 41.50
N GLY A 203 -4.09 18.06 41.58
CA GLY A 203 -4.85 17.05 42.34
C GLY A 203 -6.04 16.45 41.58
N SER A 204 -6.36 16.97 40.40
CA SER A 204 -7.26 16.24 39.49
C SER A 204 -6.54 15.07 38.79
N TYR A 205 -7.26 14.00 38.40
CA TYR A 205 -6.69 12.87 37.68
C TYR A 205 -5.89 13.31 36.45
N THR A 206 -6.43 14.25 35.68
CA THR A 206 -5.79 14.78 34.47
C THR A 206 -4.56 15.63 34.82
N GLY A 207 -4.62 16.44 35.87
CA GLY A 207 -3.49 17.24 36.37
C GLY A 207 -2.34 16.36 36.87
N ASP A 208 -2.67 15.34 37.63
CA ASP A 208 -1.66 14.41 38.16
C ASP A 208 -1.00 13.60 37.02
N MET A 209 -1.77 13.22 35.99
CA MET A 209 -1.24 12.56 34.77
C MET A 209 -0.27 13.48 34.04
N PHE A 210 -0.63 14.75 33.79
CA PHE A 210 0.24 15.72 33.11
C PHE A 210 1.48 16.08 33.95
N ASN A 211 1.35 16.18 35.25
CA ASN A 211 2.50 16.40 36.14
C ASN A 211 3.42 15.16 36.15
N ALA A 212 2.86 13.94 36.04
CA ALA A 212 3.65 12.74 35.93
C ALA A 212 4.40 12.66 34.58
N LEU A 213 3.75 13.05 33.47
CA LEU A 213 4.43 13.21 32.17
C LEU A 213 5.51 14.27 32.23
N GLY A 214 5.19 15.41 32.82
CA GLY A 214 6.10 16.55 32.93
C GLY A 214 7.40 16.23 33.68
N ARG A 215 7.36 15.36 34.68
CA ARG A 215 8.58 14.86 35.33
C ARG A 215 9.56 14.15 34.40
N HIS A 216 9.07 13.57 33.33
CA HIS A 216 9.91 12.90 32.32
C HIS A 216 10.35 13.83 31.19
N TYR A 217 9.53 14.83 30.86
CA TYR A 217 9.72 15.70 29.68
C TYR A 217 10.04 17.16 30.02
N GLY A 218 10.19 17.49 31.32
CA GLY A 218 10.68 18.80 31.77
C GLY A 218 9.62 19.90 31.75
N PHE A 219 8.36 19.60 32.04
CA PHE A 219 7.29 20.57 32.21
C PHE A 219 6.40 20.25 33.42
N ASP A 220 5.55 21.18 33.82
CA ASP A 220 4.42 20.96 34.72
C ASP A 220 3.16 21.63 34.15
N ILE A 221 2.03 21.51 34.87
CA ILE A 221 0.74 22.09 34.42
C ILE A 221 0.75 23.61 34.35
N HIS A 222 1.68 24.29 35.05
CA HIS A 222 1.83 25.76 35.08
C HIS A 222 2.83 26.26 34.03
N THR A 223 3.62 25.40 33.42
CA THR A 223 4.61 25.78 32.39
C THR A 223 3.87 26.30 31.14
N PRO A 224 4.16 27.53 30.65
CA PRO A 224 3.62 28.02 29.38
C PRO A 224 4.07 27.15 28.20
N PHE A 225 3.20 26.95 27.20
CA PHE A 225 3.53 26.10 26.05
C PHE A 225 4.75 26.58 25.24
N LYS A 226 5.03 27.88 25.24
CA LYS A 226 6.23 28.43 24.58
C LYS A 226 7.55 27.94 25.20
N ASP A 227 7.50 27.51 26.45
CA ASP A 227 8.66 27.05 27.22
C ASP A 227 8.82 25.53 27.19
N TYR A 228 7.94 24.82 26.45
CA TYR A 228 8.04 23.38 26.22
C TYR A 228 9.18 23.09 25.23
N SER A 229 9.93 22.03 25.50
CA SER A 229 10.81 21.47 24.48
C SER A 229 10.01 20.86 23.34
N ASP A 230 10.62 20.70 22.16
CA ASP A 230 9.98 20.04 21.01
C ASP A 230 9.49 18.63 21.37
N GLU A 231 10.24 17.90 22.19
CA GLU A 231 9.87 16.56 22.65
C GLU A 231 8.67 16.61 23.60
N ALA A 232 8.64 17.54 24.54
CA ALA A 232 7.51 17.73 25.45
C ALA A 232 6.23 18.10 24.69
N MET A 233 6.33 19.01 23.72
CA MET A 233 5.22 19.41 22.85
C MET A 233 4.74 18.23 21.98
N PHE A 234 5.66 17.49 21.41
CA PHE A 234 5.32 16.30 20.64
C PHE A 234 4.55 15.25 21.48
N VAL A 235 5.04 14.98 22.70
CA VAL A 235 4.36 14.02 23.60
C VAL A 235 3.01 14.54 24.07
N LEU A 236 2.88 15.82 24.35
CA LEU A 236 1.59 16.44 24.69
C LEU A 236 0.57 16.23 23.55
N LEU A 237 0.96 16.50 22.31
CA LEU A 237 0.07 16.42 21.15
C LEU A 237 -0.17 14.97 20.68
N HIS A 238 0.89 14.18 20.53
CA HIS A 238 0.84 12.87 19.87
C HIS A 238 0.97 11.67 20.83
N GLY A 239 1.29 11.92 22.11
CA GLY A 239 1.48 10.88 23.10
C GLY A 239 2.81 10.14 22.99
N ASN A 240 2.96 9.12 23.86
CA ASN A 240 4.16 8.30 23.97
C ASN A 240 3.93 6.80 23.71
N LEU A 241 2.79 6.43 23.13
CA LEU A 241 2.41 5.03 22.91
C LEU A 241 3.10 4.35 21.74
N LYS A 242 3.61 5.13 20.76
CA LYS A 242 4.21 4.61 19.51
C LYS A 242 5.72 4.79 19.50
N GLY A 243 6.43 3.69 19.24
CA GLY A 243 7.81 3.74 18.71
C GLY A 243 8.97 3.90 19.70
N LYS A 244 8.75 4.16 20.99
CA LYS A 244 9.84 4.27 21.98
C LYS A 244 9.91 3.06 22.92
N ARG A 245 11.14 2.67 23.28
CA ARG A 245 11.39 1.70 24.35
C ARG A 245 10.80 2.27 25.64
N ARG A 246 9.91 1.51 26.27
CA ARG A 246 9.19 1.90 27.49
C ARG A 246 10.19 2.27 28.60
N VAL A 247 10.07 3.50 29.13
CA VAL A 247 10.79 3.91 30.35
C VAL A 247 9.97 3.44 31.55
N VAL A 248 10.62 2.80 32.51
CA VAL A 248 9.95 2.32 33.72
C VAL A 248 9.46 3.54 34.53
N GLY A 249 8.16 3.55 34.89
CA GLY A 249 7.55 4.63 35.64
C GLY A 249 6.95 5.77 34.79
N GLU A 250 7.13 5.74 33.46
CA GLU A 250 6.52 6.72 32.56
C GLU A 250 5.03 6.41 32.37
N PRO A 251 4.12 7.40 32.59
CA PRO A 251 2.69 7.22 32.37
C PRO A 251 2.40 7.05 30.87
N ARG A 252 1.44 6.18 30.55
CA ARG A 252 0.99 5.97 29.16
C ARG A 252 0.00 7.07 28.80
N PHE A 253 0.31 7.79 27.73
CA PHE A 253 -0.50 8.87 27.21
C PHE A 253 -0.67 8.76 25.70
N GLU A 254 -1.92 8.81 25.22
CA GLU A 254 -2.22 8.68 23.79
C GLU A 254 -2.05 9.98 23.00
N GLY A 255 -1.91 11.11 23.69
CA GLY A 255 -1.82 12.44 23.08
C GLY A 255 -3.16 13.17 23.01
N VAL A 256 -3.11 14.50 23.15
CA VAL A 256 -4.31 15.35 23.12
C VAL A 256 -5.05 15.21 21.80
N LEU A 257 -4.33 15.20 20.66
CA LEU A 257 -4.94 15.08 19.34
C LEU A 257 -5.69 13.75 19.17
N ALA A 258 -5.13 12.65 19.67
CA ALA A 258 -5.78 11.34 19.61
C ALA A 258 -7.04 11.30 20.48
N ILE A 259 -6.99 11.89 21.68
CA ILE A 259 -8.16 11.97 22.57
C ILE A 259 -9.28 12.77 21.92
N ILE A 260 -8.97 13.93 21.33
CA ILE A 260 -9.96 14.79 20.67
C ILE A 260 -10.53 14.07 19.44
N LYS A 261 -9.68 13.45 18.62
CA LYS A 261 -10.11 12.69 17.45
C LYS A 261 -11.06 11.55 17.83
N ARG A 262 -10.73 10.78 18.86
CA ARG A 262 -11.60 9.72 19.36
C ARG A 262 -12.95 10.26 19.86
N ARG A 263 -12.96 11.41 20.55
CA ARG A 263 -14.20 12.07 20.98
C ARG A 263 -15.03 12.54 19.80
N TYR A 264 -14.42 13.13 18.78
CA TYR A 264 -15.07 13.52 17.54
C TYR A 264 -15.70 12.32 16.84
N ASP A 265 -14.97 11.20 16.74
CA ASP A 265 -15.47 9.98 16.10
C ASP A 265 -16.70 9.37 16.83
N MET A 266 -16.84 9.65 18.14
CA MET A 266 -17.99 9.24 18.93
C MET A 266 -19.23 10.15 18.74
N THR A 267 -19.10 11.31 18.09
CA THR A 267 -20.20 12.29 17.91
C THR A 267 -21.09 12.00 16.69
N VAL A 268 -20.99 10.83 16.06
CA VAL A 268 -21.75 10.48 14.84
C VAL A 268 -23.24 10.76 14.95
N ASN A 269 -23.82 10.59 16.15
CA ASN A 269 -25.24 10.78 16.40
C ASN A 269 -25.58 12.11 17.09
N SER A 270 -24.64 13.06 17.20
CA SER A 270 -24.82 14.34 17.86
C SER A 270 -24.25 15.49 17.02
N PRO A 271 -25.07 16.08 16.12
CA PRO A 271 -24.62 17.15 15.21
C PRO A 271 -23.99 18.33 15.92
N GLU A 272 -24.57 18.80 17.03
CA GLU A 272 -24.05 19.94 17.79
C GLU A 272 -22.66 19.68 18.40
N GLN A 273 -22.47 18.46 18.94
CA GLN A 273 -21.14 18.07 19.45
C GLN A 273 -20.12 17.89 18.32
N ARG A 274 -20.57 17.43 17.17
CA ARG A 274 -19.74 17.29 16.00
C ARG A 274 -19.23 18.65 15.52
N GLU A 275 -20.15 19.61 15.33
CA GLU A 275 -19.85 21.00 14.95
C GLU A 275 -18.85 21.64 15.93
N TYR A 276 -19.05 21.44 17.25
CA TYR A 276 -18.12 21.91 18.26
C TYR A 276 -16.67 21.43 18.05
N TYR A 277 -16.45 20.17 17.67
CA TYR A 277 -15.10 19.69 17.39
C TYR A 277 -14.58 20.14 16.02
N GLU A 278 -15.46 20.33 15.05
CA GLU A 278 -15.10 20.81 13.72
C GLU A 278 -14.52 22.22 13.72
N ASP A 279 -14.88 23.06 14.69
CA ASP A 279 -14.25 24.38 14.94
C ASP A 279 -12.74 24.29 15.21
N PHE A 280 -12.28 23.16 15.75
CA PHE A 280 -10.86 22.90 16.03
C PHE A 280 -10.15 22.15 14.90
N MET A 281 -10.84 21.89 13.79
CA MET A 281 -10.29 21.11 12.69
C MET A 281 -9.98 22.00 11.48
N GLU A 282 -9.07 21.54 10.65
CA GLU A 282 -8.70 22.18 9.40
C GLU A 282 -8.55 21.14 8.28
N ASN A 283 -8.81 21.59 7.06
CA ASN A 283 -8.54 20.79 5.88
C ASN A 283 -7.08 20.91 5.49
N ILE A 284 -6.40 19.79 5.43
CA ILE A 284 -5.05 19.67 4.88
C ILE A 284 -5.06 18.75 3.66
N PRO A 285 -4.13 18.93 2.70
CA PRO A 285 -3.96 17.93 1.65
C PRO A 285 -3.78 16.54 2.26
N CYS A 286 -4.51 15.55 1.74
CA CYS A 286 -4.43 14.19 2.25
C CYS A 286 -2.97 13.70 2.28
N PRO A 287 -2.41 13.29 3.41
CA PRO A 287 -0.99 12.93 3.55
C PRO A 287 -0.63 11.70 2.72
N THR A 288 -1.60 10.84 2.40
CA THR A 288 -1.38 9.64 1.59
C THR A 288 -1.27 9.96 0.11
N CYS A 289 -2.20 10.71 -0.46
CA CYS A 289 -2.18 11.02 -1.90
C CYS A 289 -1.61 12.41 -2.23
N GLY A 290 -1.27 13.23 -1.23
CA GLY A 290 -0.74 14.58 -1.44
C GLY A 290 -1.73 15.51 -2.16
N GLY A 291 -3.04 15.34 -1.96
CA GLY A 291 -4.08 16.11 -2.64
C GLY A 291 -4.55 15.52 -3.99
N LYS A 292 -3.87 14.51 -4.52
CA LYS A 292 -4.09 13.95 -5.88
C LYS A 292 -5.35 13.07 -6.01
N ARG A 293 -6.04 12.75 -4.92
CA ARG A 293 -7.31 12.02 -4.86
C ARG A 293 -7.27 10.55 -5.25
N LEU A 294 -6.24 10.09 -5.95
CA LEU A 294 -6.12 8.76 -6.52
C LEU A 294 -5.13 7.89 -5.74
N LYS A 295 -5.25 6.58 -5.92
CA LYS A 295 -4.27 5.59 -5.44
C LYS A 295 -2.93 5.77 -6.14
N HIS A 296 -1.85 5.33 -5.49
CA HIS A 296 -0.50 5.41 -6.05
C HIS A 296 -0.35 4.60 -7.34
N GLU A 297 -1.04 3.46 -7.44
CA GLU A 297 -1.05 2.60 -8.63
C GLU A 297 -1.67 3.32 -9.84
N SER A 298 -2.74 4.08 -9.61
CA SER A 298 -3.38 4.90 -10.66
C SER A 298 -2.47 6.05 -11.11
N LEU A 299 -1.80 6.70 -10.16
CA LEU A 299 -0.84 7.78 -10.42
C LEU A 299 0.47 7.29 -11.06
N ALA A 300 0.78 6.00 -10.93
CA ALA A 300 1.95 5.39 -11.55
C ALA A 300 1.74 5.04 -13.04
N VAL A 301 0.54 5.25 -13.58
CA VAL A 301 0.27 5.09 -15.02
C VAL A 301 0.47 6.41 -15.74
N THR A 302 1.32 6.42 -16.76
CA THR A 302 1.65 7.63 -17.53
C THR A 302 1.31 7.51 -19.00
N VAL A 303 1.02 8.66 -19.63
CA VAL A 303 0.94 8.86 -21.08
C VAL A 303 1.92 9.97 -21.43
N GLY A 304 2.86 9.73 -22.34
CA GLY A 304 3.90 10.71 -22.66
C GLY A 304 4.72 11.19 -21.45
N GLY A 305 4.91 10.31 -20.44
CA GLY A 305 5.66 10.63 -19.21
C GLY A 305 4.86 11.45 -18.18
N ARG A 306 3.57 11.70 -18.40
CA ARG A 306 2.69 12.42 -17.46
C ARG A 306 1.58 11.52 -16.94
N ASN A 307 1.29 11.59 -15.63
CA ASN A 307 0.15 10.90 -15.04
C ASN A 307 -1.14 11.72 -15.14
N ILE A 308 -2.27 11.10 -14.78
CA ILE A 308 -3.59 11.74 -14.90
C ILE A 308 -3.72 13.02 -14.07
N ASP A 309 -3.13 13.06 -12.86
CA ASP A 309 -3.17 14.24 -12.00
C ASP A 309 -2.39 15.40 -12.62
N GLU A 310 -1.19 15.17 -13.15
CA GLU A 310 -0.40 16.17 -13.87
C GLU A 310 -1.11 16.70 -15.12
N ILE A 311 -1.78 15.79 -15.85
CA ILE A 311 -2.56 16.16 -17.05
C ILE A 311 -3.78 17.02 -16.66
N CYS A 312 -4.49 16.68 -15.60
CA CYS A 312 -5.65 17.44 -15.12
C CYS A 312 -5.29 18.82 -14.58
N HIS A 313 -4.05 19.05 -14.17
CA HIS A 313 -3.57 20.36 -13.71
C HIS A 313 -3.03 21.26 -14.84
N MET A 314 -2.94 20.76 -16.08
CA MET A 314 -2.53 21.56 -17.22
C MET A 314 -3.62 22.57 -17.59
N SER A 315 -3.21 23.76 -17.99
CA SER A 315 -4.09 24.67 -18.70
C SER A 315 -4.52 24.06 -20.05
N ILE A 316 -5.64 24.52 -20.62
CA ILE A 316 -6.14 24.02 -21.92
C ILE A 316 -5.07 24.16 -23.02
N THR A 317 -4.30 25.25 -23.00
CA THR A 317 -3.24 25.50 -23.99
C THR A 317 -2.08 24.49 -23.81
N GLU A 318 -1.67 24.21 -22.56
CA GLU A 318 -0.64 23.24 -22.27
C GLU A 318 -1.09 21.83 -22.63
N LEU A 319 -2.33 21.46 -22.26
CA LEU A 319 -2.91 20.16 -22.60
C LEU A 319 -2.95 19.95 -24.11
N ARG A 320 -3.41 20.95 -24.87
CA ARG A 320 -3.42 20.90 -26.35
C ARG A 320 -2.01 20.70 -26.91
N SER A 321 -1.04 21.46 -26.42
CA SER A 321 0.36 21.35 -26.85
C SER A 321 0.93 19.96 -26.50
N PHE A 322 0.66 19.46 -25.30
CA PHE A 322 1.06 18.13 -24.85
C PHE A 322 0.46 17.04 -25.74
N MET A 323 -0.86 17.06 -25.99
CA MET A 323 -1.54 16.07 -26.82
C MET A 323 -1.03 16.05 -28.27
N ASN A 324 -0.68 17.22 -28.83
CA ASN A 324 -0.11 17.32 -30.17
C ASN A 324 1.35 16.84 -30.26
N ALA A 325 2.10 16.93 -29.16
CA ALA A 325 3.49 16.47 -29.09
C ALA A 325 3.64 14.97 -28.80
N LEU A 326 2.56 14.25 -28.47
CA LEU A 326 2.60 12.83 -28.19
C LEU A 326 3.02 12.02 -29.43
N SER A 327 4.07 11.24 -29.30
CA SER A 327 4.47 10.23 -30.27
C SER A 327 3.74 8.93 -29.94
N LEU A 328 2.75 8.57 -30.75
CA LEU A 328 1.90 7.39 -30.55
C LEU A 328 2.21 6.34 -31.62
N THR A 329 2.07 5.08 -31.25
CA THR A 329 2.07 3.98 -32.21
C THR A 329 0.80 4.00 -33.06
N PRO A 330 0.75 3.34 -34.24
CA PRO A 330 -0.46 3.29 -35.06
C PRO A 330 -1.72 2.81 -34.33
N LYS A 331 -1.56 1.89 -33.37
CA LYS A 331 -2.65 1.37 -32.54
C LYS A 331 -3.13 2.43 -31.52
N GLU A 332 -2.21 3.12 -30.87
CA GLU A 332 -2.51 4.18 -29.92
C GLU A 332 -3.11 5.40 -30.63
N GLU A 333 -2.64 5.72 -31.85
CA GLU A 333 -3.20 6.81 -32.67
C GLU A 333 -4.67 6.55 -33.03
N ALA A 334 -5.01 5.30 -33.36
CA ALA A 334 -6.40 4.90 -33.63
C ALA A 334 -7.30 5.11 -32.39
N ILE A 335 -6.79 4.85 -31.20
CA ILE A 335 -7.52 5.07 -29.93
C ILE A 335 -7.61 6.56 -29.61
N ALA A 336 -6.52 7.32 -29.77
CA ALA A 336 -6.44 8.72 -29.43
C ALA A 336 -7.21 9.64 -30.39
N LYS A 337 -7.53 9.16 -31.60
CA LYS A 337 -8.16 9.94 -32.68
C LYS A 337 -9.44 10.64 -32.26
N GLU A 338 -10.32 9.96 -31.54
CA GLU A 338 -11.58 10.55 -31.09
C GLU A 338 -11.34 11.55 -29.95
N ILE A 339 -10.41 11.25 -29.03
CA ILE A 339 -10.05 12.15 -27.91
C ILE A 339 -9.42 13.44 -28.41
N ARG A 340 -8.61 13.39 -29.49
CA ARG A 340 -7.96 14.57 -30.07
C ARG A 340 -8.89 15.49 -30.82
N LYS A 341 -10.10 15.03 -31.19
CA LYS A 341 -11.10 15.88 -31.88
C LYS A 341 -11.82 16.85 -30.95
N GLU A 342 -11.97 16.48 -29.68
CA GLU A 342 -12.59 17.28 -28.62
C GLU A 342 -11.59 18.24 -27.98
#